data_3aafd67d53916bc2b456d1307dc5ffda
#
_entry.id   3aafd67d53916bc2b456d1307dc5ffda
#
_cell.length_a   1.000
_cell.length_b   1.000
_cell.length_c   1.000
_cell.angle_alpha   90.00
_cell.angle_beta   90.00
_cell.angle_gamma   90.00
#
_symmetry.space_group_name_H-M   'P 1'
#
loop_
_entity.id
_entity.type
_entity.pdbx_description
1 polymer ?
#
loop_
_entity_poly.entity_id
_entity_poly.type
_entity_poly.pdbx_seq_one_letter_code
_entity_poly.pdbx_strand_id
1 'polypeptide(L)'
;MYLPKRDINKILKKLGCGVSQTQPTVFNELPHVNFSVTGNNPTLFLDNDIAFQTINVQIDIWANDSVSASNLLSNLEEKMRNNFYNMTYSADVPNSGDVFHIVTRFTKKH
;
A
#
# COMPACT_ATOMS: atom_id res chain seq x y z
N MET A 1 -10.98 18.08 2.56
CA MET A 1 -10.44 16.81 3.14
C MET A 1 -9.48 16.17 2.15
N TYR A 2 -8.36 15.70 2.64
CA TYR A 2 -7.39 14.98 1.82
C TYR A 2 -7.93 13.59 1.43
N LEU A 3 -7.85 13.26 0.14
CA LEU A 3 -8.35 11.99 -0.38
C LEU A 3 -7.15 11.11 -0.74
N PRO A 4 -6.80 10.14 0.10
CA PRO A 4 -5.56 9.38 -0.07
C PRO A 4 -5.57 8.41 -1.25
N LYS A 5 -6.72 7.91 -1.66
CA LYS A 5 -6.78 6.89 -2.72
C LYS A 5 -6.15 7.35 -4.04
N ARG A 6 -6.38 8.60 -4.42
CA ARG A 6 -5.81 9.16 -5.65
C ARG A 6 -4.29 9.20 -5.59
N ASP A 7 -3.75 9.69 -4.48
CA ASP A 7 -2.31 9.82 -4.34
C ASP A 7 -1.62 8.46 -4.26
N ILE A 8 -2.21 7.52 -3.54
CA ILE A 8 -1.68 6.16 -3.44
C ILE A 8 -1.67 5.50 -4.82
N ASN A 9 -2.73 5.65 -5.58
CA ASN A 9 -2.80 5.12 -6.93
C ASN A 9 -1.70 5.69 -7.82
N LYS A 10 -1.42 7.00 -7.73
CA LYS A 10 -0.33 7.64 -8.47
C LYS A 10 1.03 7.08 -8.06
N ILE A 11 1.24 6.86 -6.77
CA ILE A 11 2.50 6.31 -6.27
C ILE A 11 2.68 4.89 -6.81
N LEU A 12 1.66 4.07 -6.73
CA LEU A 12 1.75 2.66 -7.12
C LEU A 12 1.90 2.48 -8.63
N LYS A 13 1.32 3.36 -9.43
CA LYS A 13 1.47 3.29 -10.88
C LYS A 13 2.92 3.47 -11.33
N LYS A 14 3.74 4.13 -10.53
CA LYS A 14 5.16 4.31 -10.83
C LYS A 14 5.97 3.03 -10.63
N LEU A 15 5.39 2.00 -10.04
CA LEU A 15 6.07 0.72 -9.86
C LEU A 15 6.18 -0.09 -11.14
N GLY A 16 5.40 0.25 -12.17
CA GLY A 16 5.44 -0.45 -13.45
C GLY A 16 4.73 -1.80 -13.45
N CYS A 17 3.80 -2.01 -12.54
CA CYS A 17 3.03 -3.26 -12.43
C CYS A 17 1.54 -2.95 -12.43
N GLY A 18 0.71 -4.00 -12.45
CA GLY A 18 -0.74 -3.86 -12.33
C GLY A 18 -1.14 -3.33 -10.96
N VAL A 19 -2.10 -2.43 -10.92
CA VAL A 19 -2.59 -1.80 -9.68
C VAL A 19 -4.10 -1.86 -9.63
N SER A 20 -4.65 -2.27 -8.48
CA SER A 20 -6.09 -2.24 -8.25
C SER A 20 -6.39 -1.80 -6.82
N GLN A 21 -7.64 -1.39 -6.56
CA GLN A 21 -8.05 -0.94 -5.23
C GLN A 21 -8.52 -2.07 -4.31
N THR A 22 -8.82 -3.22 -4.87
CA THR A 22 -9.26 -4.37 -4.10
C THR A 22 -8.54 -5.60 -4.62
N GLN A 23 -8.55 -6.67 -3.82
CA GLN A 23 -7.95 -7.91 -4.25
C GLN A 23 -8.68 -8.43 -5.49
N PRO A 24 -7.96 -8.60 -6.61
CA PRO A 24 -8.60 -9.13 -7.81
C PRO A 24 -8.93 -10.61 -7.62
N THR A 25 -10.04 -11.05 -8.20
CA THR A 25 -10.43 -12.46 -8.20
C THR A 25 -9.61 -13.26 -9.21
N VAL A 26 -9.12 -12.60 -10.24
CA VAL A 26 -8.29 -13.21 -11.29
C VAL A 26 -7.13 -12.26 -11.57
N PHE A 27 -5.92 -12.81 -11.59
CA PHE A 27 -4.73 -12.04 -11.94
C PHE A 27 -4.47 -12.19 -13.45
N ASN A 28 -4.64 -11.09 -14.18
CA ASN A 28 -4.35 -11.07 -15.62
C ASN A 28 -2.86 -10.99 -15.91
N GLU A 29 -2.12 -10.40 -14.98
CA GLU A 29 -0.66 -10.32 -15.07
C GLU A 29 -0.06 -10.24 -13.68
N LEU A 30 1.16 -10.73 -13.55
CA LEU A 30 1.98 -10.60 -12.35
C LEU A 30 3.30 -9.96 -12.76
N PRO A 31 3.91 -9.12 -11.94
CA PRO A 31 3.50 -8.73 -10.59
C PRO A 31 2.29 -7.80 -10.57
N HIS A 32 1.58 -7.81 -9.45
CA HIS A 32 0.39 -6.99 -9.25
C HIS A 32 0.34 -6.49 -7.81
N VAL A 33 -0.14 -5.28 -7.60
CA VAL A 33 -0.38 -4.75 -6.26
C VAL A 33 -1.83 -4.31 -6.16
N ASN A 34 -2.43 -4.55 -5.00
CA ASN A 34 -3.72 -3.96 -4.68
C ASN A 34 -3.62 -3.23 -3.34
N PHE A 35 -4.43 -2.22 -3.18
CA PHE A 35 -4.41 -1.41 -1.98
C PHE A 35 -5.80 -1.13 -1.48
N SER A 36 -5.90 -0.89 -0.16
CA SER A 36 -7.12 -0.41 0.46
C SER A 36 -6.76 0.57 1.56
N VAL A 37 -7.57 1.60 1.71
CA VAL A 37 -7.44 2.53 2.82
C VAL A 37 -8.22 1.92 3.99
N THR A 38 -7.49 1.44 5.01
CA THR A 38 -8.09 0.74 6.14
C THR A 38 -8.54 1.69 7.24
N GLY A 39 -8.01 2.91 7.26
CA GLY A 39 -8.42 3.94 8.20
C GLY A 39 -8.06 5.31 7.68
N ASN A 40 -8.94 6.27 7.91
CA ASN A 40 -8.75 7.65 7.49
C ASN A 40 -9.43 8.52 8.54
N ASN A 41 -8.77 8.65 9.69
CA ASN A 41 -9.36 9.26 10.88
C ASN A 41 -8.81 10.66 11.08
N PRO A 42 -9.68 11.70 11.11
CA PRO A 42 -9.24 13.03 11.50
C PRO A 42 -8.95 13.06 13.00
N THR A 43 -7.86 13.70 13.36
CA THR A 43 -7.52 13.96 14.75
C THR A 43 -7.64 15.45 14.99
N LEU A 44 -8.46 15.84 15.96
CA LEU A 44 -8.69 17.24 16.31
C LEU A 44 -7.98 17.55 17.61
N PHE A 45 -7.26 18.67 17.64
CA PHE A 45 -6.71 19.21 18.88
C PHE A 45 -7.65 20.25 19.42
N LEU A 46 -8.07 20.07 20.67
CA LEU A 46 -9.09 20.93 21.28
C LEU A 46 -8.64 22.38 21.47
N ASP A 47 -7.35 22.61 21.63
CA ASP A 47 -6.81 23.93 21.98
C ASP A 47 -6.49 24.78 20.74
N ASN A 48 -6.57 24.21 19.57
CA ASN A 48 -6.35 24.94 18.34
C ASN A 48 -7.14 24.26 17.24
N ASP A 49 -7.38 24.95 16.17
CA ASP A 49 -8.20 24.46 15.08
C ASP A 49 -7.42 23.54 14.13
N ILE A 50 -6.27 23.04 14.53
CA ILE A 50 -5.46 22.17 13.69
C ILE A 50 -6.01 20.76 13.75
N ALA A 51 -6.39 20.25 12.59
CA ALA A 51 -6.82 18.87 12.42
C ALA A 51 -5.73 18.11 11.68
N PHE A 52 -5.33 16.98 12.21
CA PHE A 52 -4.48 16.03 11.50
C PHE A 52 -5.33 14.85 11.04
N GLN A 53 -4.99 14.36 9.88
CA GLN A 53 -5.63 13.18 9.32
C GLN A 53 -4.63 12.03 9.39
N THR A 54 -5.01 10.95 10.06
CA THR A 54 -4.19 9.74 10.08
C THR A 54 -4.72 8.80 9.01
N ILE A 55 -3.84 8.43 8.08
CA ILE A 55 -4.19 7.59 6.95
C ILE A 55 -3.50 6.24 7.13
N ASN A 56 -4.28 5.17 7.15
CA ASN A 56 -3.77 3.81 7.22
C ASN A 56 -4.11 3.09 5.93
N VAL A 57 -3.11 2.46 5.35
CA VAL A 57 -3.23 1.81 4.04
C VAL A 57 -2.68 0.40 4.14
N GLN A 58 -3.39 -0.55 3.58
CA GLN A 58 -2.87 -1.91 3.38
C GLN A 58 -2.58 -2.09 1.90
N ILE A 59 -1.38 -2.58 1.60
CA ILE A 59 -0.96 -2.85 0.23
C ILE A 59 -0.52 -4.30 0.15
N ASP A 60 -1.16 -5.05 -0.74
CA ASP A 60 -0.84 -6.45 -0.99
C ASP A 60 -0.03 -6.55 -2.27
N ILE A 61 1.05 -7.30 -2.21
CA ILE A 61 1.95 -7.55 -3.34
C ILE A 61 1.77 -8.98 -3.79
N TRP A 62 1.59 -9.18 -5.09
CA TRP A 62 1.42 -10.48 -5.71
C TRP A 62 2.47 -10.63 -6.80
N ALA A 63 3.24 -11.70 -6.76
CA ALA A 63 4.29 -11.96 -7.73
C ALA A 63 4.41 -13.47 -7.98
N ASN A 64 5.05 -13.83 -9.10
CA ASN A 64 5.22 -15.23 -9.45
C ASN A 64 6.54 -15.84 -8.97
N ASP A 65 7.42 -15.05 -8.36
CA ASP A 65 8.63 -15.57 -7.71
C ASP A 65 9.05 -14.67 -6.55
N SER A 66 9.91 -15.20 -5.66
CA SER A 66 10.31 -14.50 -4.45
C SER A 66 11.21 -13.30 -4.72
N VAL A 67 12.01 -13.35 -5.77
CA VAL A 67 12.90 -12.24 -6.14
C VAL A 67 12.10 -11.05 -6.64
N SER A 68 11.13 -11.30 -7.52
CA SER A 68 10.23 -10.24 -7.98
C SER A 68 9.43 -9.64 -6.85
N ALA A 69 8.93 -10.47 -5.93
CA ALA A 69 8.20 -9.99 -4.77
C ALA A 69 9.06 -9.10 -3.88
N SER A 70 10.30 -9.51 -3.61
CA SER A 70 11.22 -8.75 -2.76
C SER A 70 11.63 -7.43 -3.42
N ASN A 71 11.91 -7.44 -4.70
CA ASN A 71 12.26 -6.22 -5.45
C ASN A 71 11.10 -5.24 -5.46
N LEU A 72 9.89 -5.74 -5.66
CA LEU A 72 8.69 -4.90 -5.66
C LEU A 72 8.44 -4.31 -4.27
N LEU A 73 8.65 -5.11 -3.22
CA LEU A 73 8.52 -4.63 -1.84
C LEU A 73 9.50 -3.50 -1.54
N SER A 74 10.77 -3.63 -1.95
CA SER A 74 11.78 -2.59 -1.75
C SER A 74 11.42 -1.32 -2.49
N ASN A 75 10.97 -1.42 -3.73
CA ASN A 75 10.56 -0.26 -4.52
C ASN A 75 9.32 0.40 -3.93
N LEU A 76 8.37 -0.39 -3.48
CA LEU A 76 7.16 0.11 -2.84
C LEU A 76 7.50 0.89 -1.57
N GLU A 77 8.31 0.31 -0.71
CA GLU A 77 8.70 0.94 0.55
C GLU A 77 9.38 2.29 0.30
N GLU A 78 10.30 2.33 -0.65
CA GLU A 78 11.01 3.56 -0.99
C GLU A 78 10.05 4.64 -1.50
N LYS A 79 9.15 4.29 -2.41
CA LYS A 79 8.20 5.26 -2.96
C LYS A 79 7.20 5.75 -1.92
N MET A 80 6.73 4.87 -1.06
CA MET A 80 5.82 5.25 0.03
C MET A 80 6.53 6.16 1.03
N ARG A 81 7.76 5.81 1.41
CA ARG A 81 8.57 6.63 2.33
C ARG A 81 8.84 8.03 1.75
N ASN A 82 9.11 8.12 0.45
CA ASN A 82 9.32 9.41 -0.21
C ASN A 82 8.07 10.27 -0.22
N ASN A 83 6.91 9.67 0.01
CA ASN A 83 5.63 10.37 0.13
C ASN A 83 5.15 10.43 1.57
N PHE A 84 6.06 10.26 2.53
CA PHE A 84 5.83 10.40 3.98
C PHE A 84 4.95 9.32 4.59
N TYR A 85 4.84 8.18 3.94
CA TYR A 85 4.22 6.99 4.52
C TYR A 85 5.27 6.15 5.21
N ASN A 86 4.96 5.67 6.41
CA ASN A 86 5.85 4.79 7.17
C ASN A 86 5.28 3.38 7.20
N MET A 87 6.12 2.40 6.92
CA MET A 87 5.72 1.00 6.99
C MET A 87 5.58 0.59 8.46
N THR A 88 4.41 0.08 8.82
CA THR A 88 4.14 -0.39 10.18
C THR A 88 4.10 -1.90 10.27
N TYR A 89 3.99 -2.59 9.14
CA TYR A 89 3.86 -4.04 9.11
C TYR A 89 4.22 -4.57 7.72
N SER A 90 4.88 -5.72 7.71
CA SER A 90 5.16 -6.45 6.47
C SER A 90 5.28 -7.94 6.81
N ALA A 91 4.61 -8.79 6.06
CA ALA A 91 4.68 -10.23 6.25
C ALA A 91 4.38 -10.98 4.97
N ASP A 92 5.06 -12.10 4.81
CA ASP A 92 4.72 -13.07 3.76
C ASP A 92 3.47 -13.83 4.18
N VAL A 93 2.53 -13.96 3.26
CA VAL A 93 1.31 -14.71 3.50
C VAL A 93 1.42 -16.04 2.77
N PRO A 94 1.29 -17.19 3.48
CA PRO A 94 1.26 -18.47 2.81
C PRO A 94 0.13 -18.54 1.80
N ASN A 95 0.45 -18.96 0.59
CA ASN A 95 -0.53 -19.10 -0.47
C ASN A 95 -0.33 -20.43 -1.16
N SER A 96 -1.43 -21.09 -1.52
CA SER A 96 -1.36 -22.34 -2.27
C SER A 96 -1.15 -22.00 -3.74
N GLY A 97 -0.12 -22.59 -4.36
CA GLY A 97 0.19 -22.38 -5.77
C GLY A 97 1.46 -21.59 -6.00
N ASP A 98 1.61 -21.06 -7.20
CA ASP A 98 2.85 -20.44 -7.66
C ASP A 98 2.90 -18.93 -7.45
N VAL A 99 2.00 -18.37 -6.65
CA VAL A 99 1.90 -16.94 -6.42
C VAL A 99 2.43 -16.60 -5.03
N PHE A 100 3.37 -15.67 -4.97
CA PHE A 100 3.88 -15.12 -3.70
C PHE A 100 3.06 -13.91 -3.31
N HIS A 101 2.65 -13.88 -2.05
CA HIS A 101 1.82 -12.81 -1.51
C HIS A 101 2.49 -12.16 -0.30
N ILE A 102 2.67 -10.85 -0.35
CA ILE A 102 3.21 -10.07 0.77
C ILE A 102 2.18 -9.03 1.14
N VAL A 103 1.84 -8.97 2.44
CA VAL A 103 0.95 -7.95 2.98
C VAL A 103 1.80 -6.88 3.64
N THR A 104 1.55 -5.61 3.31
CA THR A 104 2.22 -4.47 3.94
C THR A 104 1.19 -3.49 4.47
N ARG A 105 1.54 -2.79 5.53
CA ARG A 105 0.72 -1.72 6.07
C ARG A 105 1.56 -0.48 6.25
N PHE A 106 0.99 0.66 5.87
CA PHE A 106 1.62 1.97 5.96
C PHE A 106 0.71 2.94 6.68
N THR A 107 1.33 3.92 7.33
CA THR A 107 0.60 5.00 7.99
C THR A 107 1.24 6.34 7.63
N LYS A 108 0.39 7.36 7.56
CA LYS A 108 0.81 8.73 7.29
C LYS A 108 -0.06 9.67 8.09
N LYS A 109 0.55 10.70 8.68
CA LYS A 109 -0.16 11.85 9.23
C LYS A 109 -0.11 12.98 8.21
N HIS A 110 -1.28 13.43 7.85
CA HIS A 110 -1.42 14.48 6.86
C HIS A 110 -1.85 15.80 7.50
#